data_2dd6a5d0f418cb636b3c670a985681b6
#
_entry.id   2dd6a5d0f418cb636b3c670a985681b6
#
_cell.length_a   1.000
_cell.length_b   1.000
_cell.length_c   1.000
_cell.angle_alpha   90.00
_cell.angle_beta   90.00
_cell.angle_gamma   90.00
#
_symmetry.space_group_name_H-M   'P 1'
#
loop_
_entity.id
_entity.type
_entity.pdbx_description
1 polymer ?
#
loop_
_entity_poly.entity_id
_entity_poly.type
_entity_poly.pdbx_seq_one_letter_code
_entity_poly.pdbx_strand_id
1 'polypeptide(L)'
;GMRGHSKNMIAKFYPRTHNMGITRGVYQKIGGFGNLRHGQDIEYSNRIYKSGAKISFIKDALVYHRRRTSLKQFMKQVFNWGVARVNLGKIDSSMLELVHFLPSLACFFSIITILFTLSNGWSLFEIFFLFLSPLFILSVLGSYSKRDPRIFPFLLFVIPIQIVGYGIGFLQSFIQRFILNKPEMIGFKKNYYK
;
A
#
# COMPACT_ATOMS: atom_id res chain seq x y z
N GLY A 1 3.17 -6.97 -3.49
CA GLY A 1 3.75 -6.57 -4.67
C GLY A 1 4.30 -7.63 -5.59
N MET A 2 3.48 -8.58 -6.01
CA MET A 2 3.93 -9.58 -7.02
C MET A 2 3.35 -9.22 -8.40
N ARG A 3 3.54 -7.98 -8.83
CA ARG A 3 3.07 -7.52 -10.14
C ARG A 3 4.14 -7.69 -11.25
N GLY A 4 5.04 -8.63 -11.14
CA GLY A 4 6.10 -8.85 -12.12
C GLY A 4 6.11 -10.22 -12.76
N HIS A 5 5.13 -11.10 -12.48
CA HIS A 5 5.19 -12.49 -12.94
C HIS A 5 4.27 -12.84 -14.12
N SER A 6 3.54 -11.89 -14.69
CA SER A 6 2.69 -12.14 -15.85
C SER A 6 3.41 -11.76 -17.15
N LYS A 7 3.46 -12.70 -18.09
CA LYS A 7 3.95 -12.45 -19.46
C LYS A 7 3.11 -11.40 -20.22
N ASN A 8 1.92 -11.08 -19.74
CA ASN A 8 0.94 -10.18 -20.36
C ASN A 8 0.80 -8.84 -19.61
N MET A 9 1.87 -8.33 -19.00
CA MET A 9 1.78 -7.05 -18.29
C MET A 9 1.66 -5.87 -19.24
N ILE A 10 0.43 -5.41 -19.42
CA ILE A 10 0.09 -4.12 -20.07
C ILE A 10 0.28 -2.95 -19.09
N ALA A 11 0.28 -3.20 -17.77
CA ALA A 11 0.43 -2.18 -16.75
C ALA A 11 1.90 -1.83 -16.44
N LYS A 12 2.17 -0.58 -16.08
CA LYS A 12 3.49 -0.10 -15.64
C LYS A 12 4.03 -0.99 -14.51
N PHE A 13 5.23 -1.52 -14.72
CA PHE A 13 5.96 -2.31 -13.72
C PHE A 13 6.92 -1.42 -12.95
N TYR A 14 6.79 -1.41 -11.61
CA TYR A 14 7.68 -0.65 -10.73
C TYR A 14 8.62 -1.60 -9.99
N PRO A 15 9.88 -1.76 -10.44
CA PRO A 15 10.87 -2.58 -9.74
C PRO A 15 11.06 -2.13 -8.29
N ARG A 16 11.39 -3.08 -7.41
CA ARG A 16 11.68 -2.78 -6.01
C ARG A 16 13.17 -2.59 -5.79
N THR A 17 13.56 -1.69 -4.90
CA THR A 17 14.96 -1.36 -4.61
C THR A 17 15.85 -2.58 -4.33
N HIS A 18 15.29 -3.62 -3.69
CA HIS A 18 16.02 -4.84 -3.36
C HIS A 18 16.20 -5.81 -4.55
N ASN A 19 15.56 -5.54 -5.68
CA ASN A 19 15.68 -6.34 -6.92
C ASN A 19 15.53 -5.44 -8.14
N MET A 20 16.44 -4.48 -8.29
CA MET A 20 16.48 -3.50 -9.37
C MET A 20 17.92 -3.33 -9.83
N GLY A 21 18.15 -3.49 -11.11
CA GLY A 21 19.37 -3.08 -11.80
C GLY A 21 19.08 -1.90 -12.72
N ILE A 22 20.06 -1.02 -12.92
CA ILE A 22 19.97 0.12 -13.82
C ILE A 22 21.25 0.26 -14.61
N THR A 23 21.15 0.62 -15.88
CA THR A 23 22.33 0.89 -16.72
C THR A 23 22.94 2.24 -16.34
N ARG A 24 24.28 2.33 -16.50
CA ARG A 24 25.02 3.57 -16.22
C ARG A 24 24.50 4.76 -17.03
N GLY A 25 24.14 4.54 -18.31
CA GLY A 25 23.62 5.61 -19.17
C GLY A 25 22.28 6.16 -18.67
N VAL A 26 21.35 5.30 -18.23
CA VAL A 26 20.10 5.76 -17.64
C VAL A 26 20.35 6.50 -16.33
N TYR A 27 21.23 5.97 -15.45
CA TYR A 27 21.60 6.64 -14.21
C TYR A 27 22.19 8.03 -14.46
N GLN A 28 23.09 8.17 -15.43
CA GLN A 28 23.67 9.48 -15.76
C GLN A 28 22.64 10.49 -16.27
N LYS A 29 21.59 10.00 -16.99
CA LYS A 29 20.52 10.83 -17.53
C LYS A 29 19.54 11.33 -16.47
N ILE A 30 19.15 10.46 -15.52
CA ILE A 30 18.07 10.77 -14.58
C ILE A 30 18.52 10.91 -13.11
N GLY A 31 19.78 10.63 -12.81
CA GLY A 31 20.32 10.63 -11.44
C GLY A 31 19.93 9.38 -10.65
N GLY A 32 20.22 9.41 -9.36
CA GLY A 32 19.88 8.36 -8.39
C GLY A 32 18.49 8.48 -7.78
N PHE A 33 18.27 7.79 -6.66
CA PHE A 33 17.04 7.89 -5.87
C PHE A 33 16.84 9.30 -5.32
N GLY A 34 15.59 9.76 -5.30
CA GLY A 34 15.21 11.02 -4.67
C GLY A 34 15.19 10.93 -3.13
N ASN A 35 14.87 12.06 -2.48
CA ASN A 35 14.91 12.19 -1.02
C ASN A 35 13.67 11.62 -0.29
N LEU A 36 12.71 11.03 -1.00
CA LEU A 36 11.54 10.43 -0.38
C LEU A 36 11.94 9.34 0.60
N ARG A 37 11.37 9.35 1.82
CA ARG A 37 11.62 8.30 2.80
C ARG A 37 10.94 6.97 2.44
N HIS A 38 9.77 7.03 1.81
CA HIS A 38 8.99 5.87 1.40
C HIS A 38 8.53 6.04 -0.05
N GLY A 39 8.55 4.96 -0.83
CA GLY A 39 8.15 4.98 -2.24
C GLY A 39 9.22 5.46 -3.22
N GLN A 40 10.49 5.58 -2.78
CA GLN A 40 11.62 5.94 -3.64
C GLN A 40 11.72 5.08 -4.89
N ASP A 41 11.45 3.77 -4.75
CA ASP A 41 11.45 2.82 -5.86
C ASP A 41 10.37 3.12 -6.91
N ILE A 42 9.21 3.55 -6.47
CA ILE A 42 8.10 3.92 -7.35
C ILE A 42 8.42 5.24 -8.06
N GLU A 43 8.87 6.25 -7.32
CA GLU A 43 9.27 7.55 -7.86
C GLU A 43 10.38 7.40 -8.90
N TYR A 44 11.42 6.64 -8.56
CA TYR A 44 12.55 6.40 -9.44
C TYR A 44 12.13 5.66 -10.71
N SER A 45 11.31 4.61 -10.58
CA SER A 45 10.76 3.90 -11.73
C SER A 45 9.90 4.80 -12.62
N ASN A 46 9.14 5.73 -12.03
CA ASN A 46 8.36 6.70 -12.79
C ASN A 46 9.26 7.66 -13.60
N ARG A 47 10.38 8.12 -13.01
CA ARG A 47 11.38 8.91 -13.75
C ARG A 47 12.02 8.11 -14.89
N ILE A 48 12.30 6.82 -14.68
CA ILE A 48 12.80 5.93 -15.73
C ILE A 48 11.80 5.86 -16.89
N TYR A 49 10.50 5.63 -16.60
CA TYR A 49 9.47 5.63 -17.65
C TYR A 49 9.38 6.95 -18.42
N LYS A 50 9.38 8.06 -17.69
CA LYS A 50 9.30 9.41 -18.29
C LYS A 50 10.52 9.76 -19.13
N SER A 51 11.68 9.15 -18.85
CA SER A 51 12.90 9.34 -19.66
C SER A 51 12.89 8.62 -21.00
N GLY A 52 11.86 7.77 -21.24
CA GLY A 52 11.78 6.91 -22.43
C GLY A 52 12.61 5.63 -22.33
N ALA A 53 13.28 5.38 -21.21
CA ALA A 53 14.04 4.15 -21.01
C ALA A 53 13.12 2.94 -20.82
N LYS A 54 13.55 1.78 -21.38
CA LYS A 54 12.81 0.53 -21.26
C LYS A 54 13.07 -0.12 -19.90
N ILE A 55 12.01 -0.61 -19.26
CA ILE A 55 12.11 -1.43 -18.06
C ILE A 55 11.77 -2.86 -18.44
N SER A 56 12.68 -3.78 -18.17
CA SER A 56 12.54 -5.21 -18.49
C SER A 56 12.49 -6.04 -17.21
N PHE A 57 11.69 -7.09 -17.20
CA PHE A 57 11.63 -8.07 -16.13
C PHE A 57 12.54 -9.26 -16.47
N ILE A 58 13.49 -9.56 -15.60
CA ILE A 58 14.40 -10.70 -15.74
C ILE A 58 13.87 -11.81 -14.82
N LYS A 59 13.27 -12.85 -15.41
CA LYS A 59 12.59 -13.93 -14.68
C LYS A 59 13.51 -14.68 -13.72
N ASP A 60 14.77 -14.87 -14.12
CA ASP A 60 15.72 -15.71 -13.38
C ASP A 60 16.57 -14.91 -12.36
N ALA A 61 16.39 -13.59 -12.32
CA ALA A 61 17.02 -12.74 -11.30
C ALA A 61 16.22 -12.81 -9.99
N LEU A 62 16.46 -13.84 -9.20
CA LEU A 62 15.76 -14.11 -7.95
C LEU A 62 16.50 -13.52 -6.75
N VAL A 63 15.78 -12.87 -5.85
CA VAL A 63 16.27 -12.44 -4.55
C VAL A 63 15.35 -12.93 -3.44
N TYR A 64 15.95 -13.41 -2.35
CA TYR A 64 15.21 -13.79 -1.16
C TYR A 64 15.07 -12.60 -0.23
N HIS A 65 13.84 -12.24 0.10
CA HIS A 65 13.55 -11.11 0.97
C HIS A 65 12.72 -11.54 2.18
N ARG A 66 13.33 -11.45 3.38
CA ARG A 66 12.61 -11.73 4.63
C ARG A 66 11.56 -10.66 4.90
N ARG A 67 10.31 -11.07 4.91
CA ARG A 67 9.19 -10.18 5.22
C ARG A 67 9.04 -9.98 6.73
N ARG A 68 8.27 -8.98 7.09
CA ARG A 68 7.92 -8.72 8.50
C ARG A 68 7.05 -9.83 9.05
N THR A 69 7.29 -10.19 10.32
CA THR A 69 6.65 -11.33 10.98
C THR A 69 5.68 -10.91 12.09
N SER A 70 5.58 -9.60 12.44
CA SER A 70 4.65 -9.14 13.46
C SER A 70 3.58 -8.20 12.87
N LEU A 71 2.35 -8.28 13.42
CA LEU A 71 1.23 -7.42 13.05
C LEU A 71 1.55 -5.94 13.30
N LYS A 72 2.27 -5.61 14.38
CA LYS A 72 2.70 -4.24 14.69
C LYS A 72 3.61 -3.66 13.62
N GLN A 73 4.57 -4.46 13.13
CA GLN A 73 5.45 -4.04 12.03
C GLN A 73 4.67 -3.94 10.71
N PHE A 74 3.72 -4.82 10.48
CA PHE A 74 2.84 -4.78 9.31
C PHE A 74 1.97 -3.52 9.33
N MET A 75 1.33 -3.18 10.47
CA MET A 75 0.54 -1.96 10.64
C MET A 75 1.36 -0.71 10.29
N LYS A 76 2.58 -0.58 10.85
CA LYS A 76 3.49 0.52 10.52
C LYS A 76 3.84 0.58 9.02
N GLN A 77 3.99 -0.58 8.40
CA GLN A 77 4.29 -0.67 6.98
C GLN A 77 3.14 -0.18 6.11
N VAL A 78 1.92 -0.65 6.36
CA VAL A 78 0.77 -0.27 5.55
C VAL A 78 0.39 1.20 5.75
N PHE A 79 0.55 1.72 6.96
CA PHE A 79 0.46 3.15 7.23
C PHE A 79 1.45 3.95 6.36
N ASN A 80 2.72 3.55 6.35
CA ASN A 80 3.74 4.20 5.53
C ASN A 80 3.45 4.07 4.02
N TRP A 81 2.75 3.04 3.57
CA TRP A 81 2.31 2.95 2.18
C TRP A 81 1.24 4.00 1.84
N GLY A 82 0.30 4.26 2.76
CA GLY A 82 -0.68 5.33 2.62
C GLY A 82 0.01 6.70 2.51
N VAL A 83 0.93 6.98 3.45
CA VAL A 83 1.75 8.20 3.44
C VAL A 83 2.55 8.36 2.14
N ALA A 84 3.24 7.30 1.72
CA ALA A 84 4.05 7.31 0.51
C ALA A 84 3.21 7.61 -0.74
N ARG A 85 2.00 7.08 -0.83
CA ARG A 85 1.14 7.28 -1.98
C ARG A 85 0.75 8.74 -2.17
N VAL A 86 0.44 9.43 -1.07
CA VAL A 86 0.13 10.86 -1.08
C VAL A 86 1.34 11.71 -1.45
N ASN A 87 2.50 11.42 -0.85
CA ASN A 87 3.74 12.14 -1.18
C ASN A 87 4.13 11.98 -2.66
N LEU A 88 3.98 10.76 -3.21
CA LEU A 88 4.18 10.48 -4.63
C LEU A 88 3.20 11.27 -5.50
N GLY A 89 1.91 11.30 -5.13
CA GLY A 89 0.89 12.06 -5.85
C GLY A 89 1.11 13.57 -5.83
N LYS A 90 1.76 14.10 -4.78
CA LYS A 90 2.15 15.52 -4.72
C LYS A 90 3.33 15.84 -5.63
N ILE A 91 4.23 14.88 -5.87
CA ILE A 91 5.34 15.01 -6.84
C ILE A 91 4.82 14.90 -8.27
N ASP A 92 3.95 13.91 -8.51
CA ASP A 92 3.41 13.60 -9.82
C ASP A 92 1.99 13.04 -9.66
N SER A 93 0.99 13.82 -10.09
CA SER A 93 -0.43 13.46 -9.95
C SER A 93 -0.78 12.14 -10.64
N SER A 94 -0.04 11.74 -11.68
CA SER A 94 -0.24 10.44 -12.35
C SER A 94 0.07 9.22 -11.45
N MET A 95 0.75 9.43 -10.32
CA MET A 95 1.02 8.39 -9.33
C MET A 95 -0.07 8.27 -8.26
N LEU A 96 -1.08 9.14 -8.27
CA LEU A 96 -2.21 9.13 -7.34
C LEU A 96 -3.51 8.79 -8.08
N GLU A 97 -3.92 7.53 -8.00
CA GLU A 97 -5.13 7.02 -8.64
C GLU A 97 -6.30 6.96 -7.64
N LEU A 98 -7.54 6.97 -8.13
CA LEU A 98 -8.76 6.91 -7.30
C LEU A 98 -8.79 5.68 -6.37
N VAL A 99 -8.25 4.55 -6.82
CA VAL A 99 -8.15 3.33 -6.00
C VAL A 99 -7.39 3.52 -4.69
N HIS A 100 -6.48 4.50 -4.62
CA HIS A 100 -5.71 4.79 -3.43
C HIS A 100 -6.53 5.46 -2.31
N PHE A 101 -7.68 6.04 -2.63
CA PHE A 101 -8.61 6.63 -1.67
C PHE A 101 -9.51 5.58 -0.99
N LEU A 102 -9.73 4.42 -1.63
CA LEU A 102 -10.68 3.41 -1.17
C LEU A 102 -10.52 2.99 0.30
N PRO A 103 -9.30 2.74 0.83
CA PRO A 103 -9.17 2.37 2.25
C PRO A 103 -9.61 3.49 3.21
N SER A 104 -9.32 4.75 2.87
CA SER A 104 -9.76 5.90 3.68
C SER A 104 -11.28 6.08 3.62
N LEU A 105 -11.87 5.92 2.44
CA LEU A 105 -13.33 5.94 2.26
C LEU A 105 -13.99 4.78 3.02
N ALA A 106 -13.43 3.59 2.98
CA ALA A 106 -13.92 2.44 3.73
C ALA A 106 -13.93 2.74 5.25
N CYS A 107 -12.87 3.33 5.80
CA CYS A 107 -12.83 3.76 7.19
C CYS A 107 -13.92 4.81 7.50
N PHE A 108 -14.06 5.82 6.65
CA PHE A 108 -15.06 6.88 6.81
C PHE A 108 -16.49 6.33 6.81
N PHE A 109 -16.84 5.53 5.80
CA PHE A 109 -18.16 4.90 5.72
C PHE A 109 -18.41 3.91 6.87
N SER A 110 -17.38 3.18 7.33
CA SER A 110 -17.52 2.31 8.50
C SER A 110 -17.90 3.10 9.75
N ILE A 111 -17.28 4.27 9.97
CA ILE A 111 -17.61 5.13 11.12
C ILE A 111 -19.06 5.65 10.99
N ILE A 112 -19.46 6.13 9.81
CA ILE A 112 -20.84 6.59 9.57
C ILE A 112 -21.84 5.46 9.81
N THR A 113 -21.56 4.26 9.30
CA THR A 113 -22.42 3.09 9.49
C THR A 113 -22.57 2.74 10.96
N ILE A 114 -21.47 2.75 11.75
CA ILE A 114 -21.52 2.50 13.20
C ILE A 114 -22.39 3.56 13.90
N LEU A 115 -22.19 4.84 13.61
CA LEU A 115 -22.98 5.91 14.23
C LEU A 115 -24.46 5.81 13.85
N PHE A 116 -24.77 5.53 12.59
CA PHE A 116 -26.12 5.36 12.10
C PHE A 116 -26.83 4.16 12.75
N THR A 117 -26.19 3.01 12.82
CA THR A 117 -26.77 1.80 13.41
C THR A 117 -26.99 1.98 14.91
N LEU A 118 -26.08 2.60 15.63
CA LEU A 118 -26.23 2.92 17.05
C LEU A 118 -27.40 3.89 17.28
N SER A 119 -27.55 4.93 16.45
CA SER A 119 -28.66 5.89 16.58
C SER A 119 -30.04 5.29 16.28
N ASN A 120 -30.08 4.19 15.50
CA ASN A 120 -31.30 3.44 15.20
C ASN A 120 -31.55 2.26 16.18
N GLY A 121 -30.85 2.20 17.29
CA GLY A 121 -31.06 1.21 18.34
C GLY A 121 -30.52 -0.19 18.07
N TRP A 122 -29.61 -0.32 17.08
CA TRP A 122 -28.95 -1.60 16.83
C TRP A 122 -28.05 -1.98 18.01
N SER A 123 -28.09 -3.24 18.37
CA SER A 123 -27.18 -3.78 19.39
C SER A 123 -25.75 -3.88 18.86
N LEU A 124 -24.78 -3.86 19.78
CA LEU A 124 -23.37 -4.09 19.42
C LEU A 124 -23.16 -5.44 18.73
N PHE A 125 -23.99 -6.44 19.02
CA PHE A 125 -23.97 -7.75 18.39
C PHE A 125 -24.32 -7.67 16.89
N GLU A 126 -25.38 -6.95 16.53
CA GLU A 126 -25.79 -6.75 15.14
C GLU A 126 -24.72 -5.99 14.36
N ILE A 127 -24.17 -4.92 14.95
CA ILE A 127 -23.07 -4.14 14.36
C ILE A 127 -21.83 -5.03 14.14
N PHE A 128 -21.48 -5.85 15.13
CA PHE A 128 -20.37 -6.79 15.01
C PHE A 128 -20.56 -7.75 13.82
N PHE A 129 -21.74 -8.35 13.66
CA PHE A 129 -22.03 -9.24 12.54
C PHE A 129 -22.05 -8.51 11.19
N LEU A 130 -22.52 -7.26 11.16
CA LEU A 130 -22.48 -6.44 9.94
C LEU A 130 -21.05 -6.29 9.38
N PHE A 131 -20.05 -6.10 10.26
CA PHE A 131 -18.66 -5.95 9.84
C PHE A 131 -17.91 -7.30 9.71
N LEU A 132 -18.26 -8.28 10.54
CA LEU A 132 -17.61 -9.59 10.51
C LEU A 132 -17.98 -10.39 9.27
N SER A 133 -19.23 -10.29 8.79
CA SER A 133 -19.67 -11.11 7.64
C SER A 133 -18.89 -10.81 6.35
N PRO A 134 -18.69 -9.56 5.89
CA PRO A 134 -17.88 -9.31 4.71
C PRO A 134 -16.41 -9.65 4.94
N LEU A 135 -15.89 -9.45 6.15
CA LEU A 135 -14.53 -9.82 6.51
C LEU A 135 -14.34 -11.35 6.45
N PHE A 136 -15.30 -12.10 6.96
CA PHE A 136 -15.31 -13.55 6.89
C PHE A 136 -15.31 -14.06 5.44
N ILE A 137 -16.22 -13.51 4.62
CA ILE A 137 -16.29 -13.85 3.18
C ILE A 137 -14.97 -13.56 2.48
N LEU A 138 -14.39 -12.38 2.69
CA LEU A 138 -13.10 -12.02 2.10
C LEU A 138 -11.96 -12.94 2.55
N SER A 139 -11.99 -13.37 3.81
CA SER A 139 -10.98 -14.29 4.36
C SER A 139 -11.12 -15.71 3.78
N VAL A 140 -12.35 -16.19 3.58
CA VAL A 140 -12.61 -17.46 2.89
C VAL A 140 -12.14 -17.39 1.43
N LEU A 141 -12.52 -16.35 0.70
CA LEU A 141 -12.11 -16.16 -0.70
C LEU A 141 -10.59 -16.05 -0.84
N GLY A 142 -9.95 -15.34 0.09
CA GLY A 142 -8.49 -15.20 0.14
C GLY A 142 -7.79 -16.55 0.36
N SER A 143 -8.28 -17.35 1.28
CA SER A 143 -7.75 -18.68 1.58
C SER A 143 -7.96 -19.65 0.41
N TYR A 144 -9.14 -19.63 -0.19
CA TYR A 144 -9.45 -20.42 -1.38
C TYR A 144 -8.53 -20.04 -2.57
N SER A 145 -8.37 -18.74 -2.83
CA SER A 145 -7.51 -18.24 -3.91
C SER A 145 -6.04 -18.65 -3.74
N LYS A 146 -5.58 -18.81 -2.50
CA LYS A 146 -4.20 -19.25 -2.18
C LYS A 146 -4.08 -20.76 -2.03
N ARG A 147 -5.19 -21.49 -2.07
CA ARG A 147 -5.26 -22.94 -1.82
C ARG A 147 -4.61 -23.35 -0.49
N ASP A 148 -4.70 -22.48 0.52
CA ASP A 148 -4.15 -22.73 1.86
C ASP A 148 -5.14 -22.25 2.94
N PRO A 149 -5.90 -23.16 3.57
CA PRO A 149 -6.86 -22.81 4.62
C PRO A 149 -6.21 -22.28 5.89
N ARG A 150 -4.91 -22.54 6.12
CA ARG A 150 -4.19 -22.06 7.31
C ARG A 150 -4.07 -20.54 7.39
N ILE A 151 -4.17 -19.86 6.24
CA ILE A 151 -4.09 -18.41 6.21
C ILE A 151 -5.39 -17.72 6.63
N PHE A 152 -6.52 -18.44 6.66
CA PHE A 152 -7.83 -17.89 7.00
C PHE A 152 -7.84 -17.09 8.32
N PRO A 153 -7.41 -17.64 9.47
CA PRO A 153 -7.44 -16.88 10.72
C PRO A 153 -6.56 -15.64 10.71
N PHE A 154 -5.46 -15.66 9.96
CA PHE A 154 -4.59 -14.49 9.81
C PHE A 154 -5.22 -13.39 8.98
N LEU A 155 -6.03 -13.74 7.97
CA LEU A 155 -6.70 -12.76 7.12
C LEU A 155 -7.73 -11.95 7.89
N LEU A 156 -8.40 -12.53 8.90
CA LEU A 156 -9.32 -11.81 9.79
C LEU A 156 -8.66 -10.62 10.50
N PHE A 157 -7.35 -10.68 10.75
CA PHE A 157 -6.59 -9.57 11.36
C PHE A 157 -5.87 -8.72 10.32
N VAL A 158 -5.31 -9.33 9.30
CA VAL A 158 -4.48 -8.64 8.30
C VAL A 158 -5.30 -7.70 7.42
N ILE A 159 -6.53 -8.11 7.03
CA ILE A 159 -7.39 -7.28 6.18
C ILE A 159 -7.78 -5.98 6.87
N PRO A 160 -8.38 -5.96 8.09
CA PRO A 160 -8.69 -4.71 8.76
C PRO A 160 -7.45 -3.87 9.09
N ILE A 161 -6.35 -4.48 9.52
CA ILE A 161 -5.09 -3.77 9.74
C ILE A 161 -4.63 -3.06 8.46
N GLN A 162 -4.75 -3.71 7.30
CA GLN A 162 -4.35 -3.12 6.03
C GLN A 162 -5.26 -1.94 5.65
N ILE A 163 -6.58 -2.09 5.79
CA ILE A 163 -7.54 -1.03 5.43
C ILE A 163 -7.36 0.17 6.37
N VAL A 164 -7.39 -0.07 7.68
CA VAL A 164 -7.30 0.99 8.69
C VAL A 164 -5.92 1.65 8.68
N GLY A 165 -4.86 0.84 8.68
CA GLY A 165 -3.49 1.37 8.69
C GLY A 165 -3.17 2.22 7.47
N TYR A 166 -3.49 1.72 6.28
CA TYR A 166 -3.31 2.48 5.05
C TYR A 166 -4.22 3.72 5.01
N GLY A 167 -5.51 3.55 5.34
CA GLY A 167 -6.50 4.62 5.30
C GLY A 167 -6.12 5.80 6.18
N ILE A 168 -5.70 5.54 7.42
CA ILE A 168 -5.24 6.59 8.35
C ILE A 168 -3.97 7.26 7.83
N GLY A 169 -2.97 6.49 7.40
CA GLY A 169 -1.72 7.03 6.87
C GLY A 169 -1.93 7.89 5.63
N PHE A 170 -2.82 7.45 4.74
CA PHE A 170 -3.21 8.21 3.56
C PHE A 170 -3.94 9.50 3.94
N LEU A 171 -4.97 9.43 4.78
CA LEU A 171 -5.78 10.58 5.16
C LEU A 171 -4.95 11.65 5.87
N GLN A 172 -4.14 11.27 6.85
CA GLN A 172 -3.26 12.20 7.57
C GLN A 172 -2.28 12.89 6.61
N SER A 173 -1.65 12.12 5.74
CA SER A 173 -0.73 12.67 4.75
C SER A 173 -1.45 13.57 3.74
N PHE A 174 -2.66 13.19 3.31
CA PHE A 174 -3.46 13.98 2.37
C PHE A 174 -3.83 15.34 2.96
N ILE A 175 -4.34 15.37 4.19
CA ILE A 175 -4.64 16.61 4.90
C ILE A 175 -3.38 17.47 5.01
N GLN A 176 -2.26 16.88 5.46
CA GLN A 176 -1.00 17.60 5.63
C GLN A 176 -0.49 18.22 4.32
N ARG A 177 -0.51 17.44 3.21
CA ARG A 177 0.14 17.81 1.95
C ARG A 177 -0.73 18.63 1.02
N PHE A 178 -2.04 18.32 0.94
CA PHE A 178 -2.95 18.94 -0.02
C PHE A 178 -3.83 20.03 0.61
N ILE A 179 -4.21 19.89 1.88
CA ILE A 179 -5.08 20.86 2.56
C ILE A 179 -4.22 21.91 3.29
N LEU A 180 -3.26 21.43 4.12
CA LEU A 180 -2.45 22.33 4.95
C LEU A 180 -1.16 22.81 4.24
N ASN A 181 -0.87 22.32 3.03
CA ASN A 181 0.35 22.62 2.26
C ASN A 181 1.67 22.49 3.06
N LYS A 182 1.71 21.55 4.02
CA LYS A 182 2.90 21.28 4.84
C LYS A 182 3.92 20.42 4.09
N PRO A 183 5.19 20.37 4.56
CA PRO A 183 6.23 19.49 4.03
C PRO A 183 5.85 18.01 4.03
N GLU A 184 6.71 17.19 3.40
CA GLU A 184 6.56 15.74 3.33
C GLU A 184 6.29 15.10 4.69
N MET A 185 5.24 14.28 4.77
CA MET A 185 4.99 13.46 5.95
C MET A 185 5.93 12.24 5.93
N ILE A 186 6.72 12.08 7.00
CA ILE A 186 7.75 11.03 7.08
C ILE A 186 7.17 9.66 7.45
N GLY A 187 6.05 9.62 8.18
CA GLY A 187 5.48 8.39 8.71
C GLY A 187 6.30 7.75 9.82
N PHE A 188 6.13 6.45 10.04
CA PHE A 188 6.90 5.71 11.04
C PHE A 188 8.34 5.48 10.61
N LYS A 189 9.30 5.73 11.53
CA LYS A 189 10.71 5.39 11.31
C LYS A 189 10.90 3.89 11.12
N LYS A 190 11.79 3.54 10.19
CA LYS A 190 12.16 2.14 9.92
C LYS A 190 13.28 1.72 10.89
N ASN A 191 12.94 1.11 12.00
CA ASN A 191 13.91 0.39 12.81
C ASN A 191 13.83 -1.09 12.41
N TYR A 192 14.60 -1.48 11.39
CA TYR A 192 14.51 -2.84 10.81
C TYR A 192 15.33 -3.87 11.55
N TYR A 193 16.34 -3.43 12.29
CA TYR A 193 17.29 -4.29 12.97
C TYR A 193 17.51 -3.75 14.39
N LYS A 194 16.87 -4.36 15.35
CA LYS A 194 17.30 -4.48 16.73
C LYS A 194 17.38 -5.94 17.05
#